data_49376f3f993a88162ce031f2a4461654
#
_entry.id   49376f3f993a88162ce031f2a4461654
#
_cell.length_a   1.000
_cell.length_b   1.000
_cell.length_c   1.000
_cell.angle_alpha   90.00
_cell.angle_beta   90.00
_cell.angle_gamma   90.00
#
_symmetry.space_group_name_H-M   'P 1'
#
loop_
_entity.id
_entity.type
_entity.pdbx_description
1 polymer ?
#
loop_
_entity_poly.entity_id
_entity_poly.type
_entity_poly.pdbx_seq_one_letter_code
_entity_poly.pdbx_strand_id
1 'polypeptide(L)'
;MDVSSDKYEKIVDLAARRGFFWPSYEIYGGLAGFYDLGPLGSLLKENIRKLWLDYFVFRHQDMVVLIETPVIAPEIVFKASGHVESFTDPIVTCSKCGKIYRADHLLEDILGIKVEGLRPEELTSIIREKGVKCPSCGGELEDVRTFNLLFQTNVGPYKHDVAYLRPEAAQGMFTSFKRVFNAMRYSLPLGIAQVGRVARNEISPRQGMVRLREFTIMEVEFFFDPEDTEEPDFSRFPEKLRILTADARSKGLDEVVVVRPEEAVAEGIVLNKWLAYWMSVAQAFAKELGLREDEILFEEKLPEERAHYSKQTFDQLVSISRWGWVEISGHAYRTDYDLSRHMQFSGEDMTVYRELKKPKEVTKKSVVIDQELLKEYFGSDTPRVLQALRRLSVEEVEKILSEGEVIVDGFKVPARVFRIEEVKEVVRGRRFIPHVVEPSFGAERLLLVVLDKAYYEEGGRVVLKLPPKLAPYKLAVFPLIPKEESLRTLARRIYHDAVKAGLTVIYDEDGSIGRRYARVDEIGVPFAVTVDYQSLEDNTVTVRFRDSREQIRIKSDEVIKWVLNNL
;
A
#
# COMPACT_ATOMS: atom_id res chain seq x y z
N MET A 1 27.07 -12.17 20.21
CA MET A 1 26.41 -11.09 19.43
C MET A 1 26.07 -11.70 18.08
N ASP A 2 24.83 -11.67 17.71
CA ASP A 2 24.36 -12.28 16.46
C ASP A 2 24.86 -11.44 15.27
N VAL A 3 25.45 -12.09 14.25
CA VAL A 3 26.03 -11.42 13.06
C VAL A 3 25.00 -10.55 12.34
N SER A 4 23.71 -10.85 12.49
CA SER A 4 22.59 -10.13 11.88
C SER A 4 22.30 -8.77 12.54
N SER A 5 22.47 -8.66 13.87
CA SER A 5 22.28 -7.39 14.58
C SER A 5 23.42 -6.40 14.29
N ASP A 6 24.63 -6.91 14.07
CA ASP A 6 25.81 -6.10 13.70
C ASP A 6 25.66 -5.43 12.33
N LYS A 7 25.11 -6.14 11.32
CA LYS A 7 24.88 -5.55 9.98
C LYS A 7 23.90 -4.37 10.04
N TYR A 8 22.79 -4.48 10.76
CA TYR A 8 21.82 -3.41 10.90
C TYR A 8 22.42 -2.15 11.55
N GLU A 9 23.18 -2.32 12.65
CA GLU A 9 23.83 -1.18 13.33
C GLU A 9 24.82 -0.46 12.39
N LYS A 10 25.55 -1.21 11.57
CA LYS A 10 26.45 -0.65 10.54
C LYS A 10 25.69 0.13 9.45
N ILE A 11 24.53 -0.38 9.04
CA ILE A 11 23.65 0.33 8.07
C ILE A 11 23.14 1.63 8.69
N VAL A 12 22.70 1.63 9.95
CA VAL A 12 22.21 2.84 10.64
C VAL A 12 23.32 3.87 10.80
N ASP A 13 24.54 3.44 11.20
CA ASP A 13 25.72 4.32 11.27
C ASP A 13 26.04 4.92 9.90
N LEU A 14 26.11 4.09 8.87
CA LEU A 14 26.32 4.55 7.49
C LEU A 14 25.26 5.55 7.07
N ALA A 15 23.98 5.24 7.33
CA ALA A 15 22.85 6.06 6.94
C ALA A 15 22.92 7.46 7.59
N ALA A 16 23.17 7.52 8.89
CA ALA A 16 23.32 8.79 9.61
C ALA A 16 24.54 9.58 9.11
N ARG A 17 25.70 8.94 9.02
CA ARG A 17 26.97 9.56 8.63
C ARG A 17 26.99 10.02 7.16
N ARG A 18 26.28 9.33 6.27
CA ARG A 18 26.23 9.66 4.83
C ARG A 18 24.98 10.42 4.41
N GLY A 19 24.05 10.65 5.32
CA GLY A 19 22.87 11.46 5.04
C GLY A 19 21.76 10.71 4.31
N PHE A 20 21.55 9.43 4.64
CA PHE A 20 20.36 8.71 4.19
C PHE A 20 19.19 8.95 5.14
N PHE A 21 19.35 8.65 6.43
CA PHE A 21 18.32 8.91 7.44
C PHE A 21 18.92 8.98 8.84
N TRP A 22 18.18 9.63 9.75
CA TRP A 22 18.47 9.71 11.18
C TRP A 22 17.18 9.97 11.96
N PRO A 23 17.13 9.74 13.29
CA PRO A 23 15.97 10.08 14.12
C PRO A 23 15.63 11.56 14.04
N SER A 24 14.33 11.90 13.89
CA SER A 24 13.90 13.30 13.89
C SER A 24 14.03 13.94 15.26
N TYR A 25 14.22 15.26 15.28
CA TYR A 25 14.21 16.08 16.50
C TYR A 25 15.31 15.73 17.52
N GLU A 26 16.46 15.22 17.08
CA GLU A 26 17.57 14.82 17.95
C GLU A 26 18.04 15.95 18.87
N ILE A 27 18.00 17.21 18.42
CA ILE A 27 18.33 18.38 19.23
C ILE A 27 17.43 18.56 20.46
N TYR A 28 16.26 17.91 20.47
CA TYR A 28 15.30 17.89 21.59
C TYR A 28 15.21 16.52 22.27
N GLY A 29 16.16 15.62 22.01
CA GLY A 29 16.17 14.26 22.55
C GLY A 29 15.47 13.22 21.68
N GLY A 30 15.00 13.60 20.49
CA GLY A 30 14.36 12.70 19.55
C GLY A 30 12.90 12.34 19.90
N LEU A 31 12.18 11.80 18.95
CA LEU A 31 10.83 11.27 19.13
C LEU A 31 10.71 9.92 18.40
N ALA A 32 10.43 8.86 19.16
CA ALA A 32 10.37 7.51 18.60
C ALA A 32 9.34 7.40 17.45
N GLY A 33 9.71 6.68 16.40
CA GLY A 33 8.86 6.46 15.22
C GLY A 33 8.82 7.63 14.23
N PHE A 34 9.68 8.65 14.41
CA PHE A 34 9.89 9.73 13.45
C PHE A 34 11.34 9.74 12.98
N TYR A 35 11.53 9.81 11.67
CA TYR A 35 12.83 9.84 11.03
C TYR A 35 12.87 10.91 9.94
N ASP A 36 13.97 11.65 9.89
CA ASP A 36 14.30 12.52 8.78
C ASP A 36 15.01 11.73 7.71
N LEU A 37 14.69 12.01 6.45
CA LEU A 37 15.48 11.56 5.32
C LEU A 37 16.45 12.67 4.94
N GLY A 38 17.73 12.38 5.02
CA GLY A 38 18.78 13.28 4.57
C GLY A 38 18.85 13.41 3.04
N PRO A 39 19.84 14.14 2.50
CA PRO A 39 19.93 14.37 1.04
C PRO A 39 19.95 13.09 0.22
N LEU A 40 20.71 12.05 0.64
CA LEU A 40 20.78 10.79 -0.10
C LEU A 40 19.53 9.94 0.10
N GLY A 41 18.95 9.93 1.30
CA GLY A 41 17.71 9.21 1.57
C GLY A 41 16.54 9.79 0.80
N SER A 42 16.44 11.11 0.70
CA SER A 42 15.40 11.78 -0.09
C SER A 42 15.50 11.44 -1.57
N LEU A 43 16.71 11.43 -2.15
CA LEU A 43 16.92 11.03 -3.54
C LEU A 43 16.62 9.54 -3.76
N LEU A 44 17.04 8.65 -2.85
CA LEU A 44 16.75 7.22 -2.94
C LEU A 44 15.24 6.95 -2.88
N LYS A 45 14.53 7.58 -1.93
CA LYS A 45 13.07 7.46 -1.83
C LYS A 45 12.37 7.98 -3.09
N GLU A 46 12.83 9.10 -3.64
CA GLU A 46 12.26 9.63 -4.88
C GLU A 46 12.47 8.68 -6.07
N ASN A 47 13.62 8.00 -6.15
CA ASN A 47 13.87 7.01 -7.18
C ASN A 47 12.99 5.76 -6.98
N ILE A 48 12.77 5.30 -5.74
CA ILE A 48 11.82 4.22 -5.41
C ILE A 48 10.40 4.63 -5.83
N ARG A 49 9.97 5.85 -5.51
CA ARG A 49 8.66 6.40 -5.89
C ARG A 49 8.48 6.44 -7.41
N LYS A 50 9.50 6.90 -8.14
CA LYS A 50 9.47 6.93 -9.62
C LYS A 50 9.34 5.53 -10.22
N LEU A 51 10.08 4.56 -9.68
CA LEU A 51 10.00 3.17 -10.11
C LEU A 51 8.62 2.57 -9.82
N TRP A 52 8.04 2.87 -8.64
CA TRP A 52 6.69 2.45 -8.30
C TRP A 52 5.65 3.06 -9.25
N LEU A 53 5.74 4.36 -9.54
CA LEU A 53 4.86 5.02 -10.50
C LEU A 53 4.97 4.42 -11.92
N ASP A 54 6.19 4.05 -12.34
CA ASP A 54 6.39 3.36 -13.62
C ASP A 54 5.61 2.03 -13.64
N TYR A 55 5.80 1.18 -12.61
CA TYR A 55 5.19 -0.15 -12.56
C TYR A 55 3.67 -0.11 -12.35
N PHE A 56 3.18 0.70 -11.42
CA PHE A 56 1.78 0.68 -10.98
C PHE A 56 0.89 1.69 -11.70
N VAL A 57 1.46 2.71 -12.35
CA VAL A 57 0.68 3.76 -13.02
C VAL A 57 1.01 3.85 -14.51
N PHE A 58 2.26 4.14 -14.86
CA PHE A 58 2.59 4.49 -16.25
C PHE A 58 2.58 3.29 -17.20
N ARG A 59 2.92 2.10 -16.74
CA ARG A 59 2.74 0.86 -17.53
C ARG A 59 1.28 0.45 -17.64
N HIS A 60 0.38 1.05 -16.86
CA HIS A 60 -1.05 0.77 -16.80
C HIS A 60 -1.89 2.02 -17.09
N GLN A 61 -1.36 3.00 -17.82
CA GLN A 61 -2.03 4.27 -18.10
C GLN A 61 -3.34 4.15 -18.91
N ASP A 62 -3.59 2.99 -19.47
CA ASP A 62 -4.84 2.60 -20.11
C ASP A 62 -5.97 2.34 -19.11
N MET A 63 -5.65 2.01 -17.84
CA MET A 63 -6.62 1.67 -16.81
C MET A 63 -6.31 2.24 -15.42
N VAL A 64 -5.17 2.93 -15.22
CA VAL A 64 -4.80 3.50 -13.91
C VAL A 64 -4.55 5.00 -14.04
N VAL A 65 -5.10 5.78 -13.11
CA VAL A 65 -4.89 7.21 -12.99
C VAL A 65 -4.29 7.58 -11.64
N LEU A 66 -3.51 8.65 -11.62
CA LEU A 66 -2.91 9.19 -10.41
C LEU A 66 -3.72 10.38 -9.90
N ILE A 67 -4.05 10.38 -8.60
CA ILE A 67 -4.68 11.53 -7.94
C ILE A 67 -3.92 11.92 -6.68
N GLU A 68 -4.26 13.06 -6.12
CA GLU A 68 -3.78 13.50 -4.82
C GLU A 68 -4.97 14.00 -3.99
N THR A 69 -5.07 13.55 -2.73
CA THR A 69 -6.13 13.93 -1.80
C THR A 69 -5.55 14.44 -0.49
N PRO A 70 -6.30 15.25 0.30
CA PRO A 70 -5.83 15.81 1.56
C PRO A 70 -5.40 14.76 2.59
N VAL A 71 -4.42 15.11 3.41
CA VAL A 71 -3.96 14.29 4.55
C VAL A 71 -4.96 14.33 5.71
N ILE A 72 -5.61 15.48 5.90
CA ILE A 72 -6.62 15.66 6.95
C ILE A 72 -7.99 15.36 6.34
N ALA A 73 -8.75 14.48 6.98
CA ALA A 73 -10.10 14.15 6.55
C ALA A 73 -11.10 14.25 7.72
N PRO A 74 -12.36 14.64 7.47
CA PRO A 74 -13.38 14.74 8.50
C PRO A 74 -13.73 13.37 9.07
N GLU A 75 -14.13 13.35 10.33
CA GLU A 75 -14.45 12.13 11.11
C GLU A 75 -15.40 11.18 10.38
N ILE A 76 -16.38 11.72 9.65
CA ILE A 76 -17.38 10.92 8.93
C ILE A 76 -16.78 9.95 7.93
N VAL A 77 -15.64 10.32 7.30
CA VAL A 77 -14.92 9.44 6.36
C VAL A 77 -14.41 8.19 7.08
N PHE A 78 -13.83 8.38 8.28
CA PHE A 78 -13.28 7.26 9.07
C PHE A 78 -14.34 6.49 9.88
N LYS A 79 -15.50 7.08 10.14
CA LYS A 79 -16.69 6.36 10.60
C LYS A 79 -17.26 5.48 9.48
N ALA A 80 -17.37 6.01 8.28
CA ALA A 80 -17.83 5.24 7.13
C ALA A 80 -16.94 4.04 6.86
N SER A 81 -15.63 4.20 6.84
CA SER A 81 -14.67 3.11 6.61
C SER A 81 -14.46 2.18 7.82
N GLY A 82 -15.01 2.51 9.01
CA GLY A 82 -14.87 1.72 10.24
C GLY A 82 -13.56 1.93 11.02
N HIS A 83 -12.69 2.85 10.60
CA HIS A 83 -11.41 3.10 11.30
C HIS A 83 -11.59 3.70 12.70
N VAL A 84 -12.64 4.48 12.92
CA VAL A 84 -12.91 5.04 14.26
C VAL A 84 -13.18 3.92 15.27
N GLU A 85 -13.88 2.87 14.86
CA GLU A 85 -14.27 1.74 15.70
C GLU A 85 -13.20 0.64 15.76
N SER A 86 -12.52 0.34 14.64
CA SER A 86 -11.74 -0.90 14.48
C SER A 86 -10.23 -0.69 14.36
N PHE A 87 -9.75 0.53 14.12
CA PHE A 87 -8.32 0.80 13.99
C PHE A 87 -7.67 1.00 15.36
N THR A 88 -7.65 -0.08 16.15
CA THR A 88 -7.25 -0.05 17.57
C THR A 88 -6.24 -1.14 17.89
N ASP A 89 -5.31 -0.84 18.80
CA ASP A 89 -4.43 -1.81 19.43
C ASP A 89 -4.77 -1.98 20.91
N PRO A 90 -4.56 -3.19 21.49
CA PRO A 90 -4.71 -3.41 22.91
C PRO A 90 -3.52 -2.82 23.67
N ILE A 91 -3.79 -1.98 24.67
CA ILE A 91 -2.76 -1.38 25.51
C ILE A 91 -2.93 -1.74 26.98
N VAL A 92 -1.80 -1.83 27.68
CA VAL A 92 -1.74 -2.02 29.12
C VAL A 92 -0.82 -0.99 29.75
N THR A 93 -1.27 -0.40 30.87
CA THR A 93 -0.51 0.62 31.62
C THR A 93 0.08 0.01 32.89
N CYS A 94 1.31 0.36 33.23
CA CYS A 94 1.87 0.01 34.54
C CYS A 94 1.38 0.97 35.61
N SER A 95 0.73 0.47 36.66
CA SER A 95 0.20 1.27 37.79
C SER A 95 1.30 2.00 38.60
N LYS A 96 2.55 1.49 38.57
CA LYS A 96 3.66 2.04 39.33
C LYS A 96 4.45 3.12 38.58
N CYS A 97 4.79 2.89 37.30
CA CYS A 97 5.67 3.81 36.54
C CYS A 97 4.96 4.51 35.39
N GLY A 98 3.68 4.24 35.16
CA GLY A 98 2.87 4.86 34.09
C GLY A 98 3.27 4.48 32.66
N LYS A 99 4.24 3.57 32.48
CA LYS A 99 4.62 3.12 31.13
C LYS A 99 3.48 2.35 30.49
N ILE A 100 3.25 2.62 29.23
CA ILE A 100 2.24 1.95 28.39
C ILE A 100 2.94 1.00 27.42
N TYR A 101 2.35 -0.19 27.26
CA TYR A 101 2.82 -1.23 26.36
C TYR A 101 1.66 -1.69 25.47
N ARG A 102 1.96 -2.16 24.28
CA ARG A 102 1.03 -2.96 23.49
C ARG A 102 0.91 -4.32 24.18
N ALA A 103 -0.30 -4.69 24.59
CA ALA A 103 -0.52 -5.80 25.52
C ALA A 103 -0.21 -7.15 24.90
N ASP A 104 -0.62 -7.37 23.65
CA ASP A 104 -0.35 -8.58 22.87
C ASP A 104 1.17 -8.80 22.72
N HIS A 105 1.91 -7.82 22.20
CA HIS A 105 3.36 -7.92 22.06
C HIS A 105 4.08 -8.15 23.40
N LEU A 106 3.61 -7.50 24.47
CA LEU A 106 4.19 -7.70 25.80
C LEU A 106 4.05 -9.15 26.27
N LEU A 107 2.88 -9.76 26.03
CA LEU A 107 2.61 -11.14 26.40
C LEU A 107 3.41 -12.13 25.53
N GLU A 108 3.51 -11.87 24.22
CA GLU A 108 4.32 -12.65 23.31
C GLU A 108 5.80 -12.63 23.69
N ASP A 109 6.35 -11.46 24.00
CA ASP A 109 7.74 -11.26 24.39
C ASP A 109 8.08 -11.98 25.73
N ILE A 110 7.15 -11.96 26.69
CA ILE A 110 7.40 -12.52 28.03
C ILE A 110 7.08 -14.02 28.12
N LEU A 111 5.98 -14.44 27.49
CA LEU A 111 5.45 -15.80 27.64
C LEU A 111 5.79 -16.73 26.46
N GLY A 112 6.20 -16.16 25.32
CA GLY A 112 6.47 -16.94 24.10
C GLY A 112 5.20 -17.58 23.47
N ILE A 113 4.01 -17.01 23.72
CA ILE A 113 2.72 -17.48 23.22
C ILE A 113 2.17 -16.51 22.20
N LYS A 114 1.47 -16.98 21.16
CA LYS A 114 0.74 -16.13 20.22
C LYS A 114 -0.59 -15.72 20.84
N VAL A 115 -0.83 -14.41 20.94
CA VAL A 115 -2.05 -13.82 21.52
C VAL A 115 -2.63 -12.70 20.64
N GLU A 116 -2.13 -12.55 19.42
CA GLU A 116 -2.68 -11.59 18.46
C GLU A 116 -4.16 -11.89 18.17
N GLY A 117 -4.99 -10.85 18.08
CA GLY A 117 -6.43 -10.99 17.85
C GLY A 117 -7.28 -11.30 19.07
N LEU A 118 -6.70 -11.55 20.24
CA LEU A 118 -7.46 -11.73 21.48
C LEU A 118 -8.08 -10.41 21.97
N ARG A 119 -9.26 -10.50 22.58
CA ARG A 119 -9.96 -9.35 23.15
C ARG A 119 -9.25 -8.81 24.40
N PRO A 120 -9.42 -7.52 24.74
CA PRO A 120 -8.80 -6.90 25.91
C PRO A 120 -9.05 -7.66 27.22
N GLU A 121 -10.25 -8.22 27.40
CA GLU A 121 -10.63 -8.99 28.60
C GLU A 121 -9.84 -10.31 28.69
N GLU A 122 -9.61 -10.97 27.56
CA GLU A 122 -8.84 -12.22 27.46
C GLU A 122 -7.37 -11.96 27.78
N LEU A 123 -6.80 -10.90 27.19
CA LEU A 123 -5.42 -10.47 27.47
C LEU A 123 -5.25 -10.09 28.96
N THR A 124 -6.23 -9.39 29.53
CA THR A 124 -6.24 -9.05 30.97
C THR A 124 -6.22 -10.30 31.83
N SER A 125 -7.02 -11.31 31.48
CA SER A 125 -7.08 -12.59 32.22
C SER A 125 -5.71 -13.30 32.17
N ILE A 126 -5.06 -13.35 30.98
CA ILE A 126 -3.72 -13.95 30.83
C ILE A 126 -2.69 -13.21 31.69
N ILE A 127 -2.70 -11.86 31.69
CA ILE A 127 -1.79 -11.05 32.52
C ILE A 127 -1.93 -11.43 34.00
N ARG A 128 -3.16 -11.53 34.48
CA ARG A 128 -3.45 -11.84 35.89
C ARG A 128 -3.11 -13.30 36.25
N GLU A 129 -3.52 -14.27 35.44
CA GLU A 129 -3.28 -15.70 35.68
C GLU A 129 -1.78 -16.06 35.64
N LYS A 130 -1.03 -15.47 34.71
CA LYS A 130 0.41 -15.70 34.57
C LYS A 130 1.27 -14.77 35.44
N GLY A 131 0.64 -13.82 36.18
CA GLY A 131 1.36 -12.89 37.04
C GLY A 131 2.34 -11.98 36.31
N VAL A 132 2.02 -11.58 35.07
CA VAL A 132 2.90 -10.74 34.24
C VAL A 132 3.04 -9.36 34.86
N LYS A 133 4.28 -8.92 35.05
CA LYS A 133 4.65 -7.63 35.64
C LYS A 133 5.28 -6.70 34.61
N CYS A 134 5.31 -5.41 34.94
CA CYS A 134 5.98 -4.40 34.12
C CYS A 134 7.46 -4.74 33.93
N PRO A 135 7.97 -4.90 32.70
CA PRO A 135 9.37 -5.23 32.46
C PRO A 135 10.34 -4.12 32.86
N SER A 136 9.84 -2.89 33.01
CA SER A 136 10.69 -1.73 33.36
C SER A 136 10.87 -1.55 34.88
N CYS A 137 9.88 -1.91 35.71
CA CYS A 137 9.94 -1.59 37.15
C CYS A 137 9.37 -2.69 38.06
N GLY A 138 8.92 -3.83 37.51
CA GLY A 138 8.30 -4.93 38.26
C GLY A 138 6.92 -4.61 38.86
N GLY A 139 6.31 -3.46 38.56
CA GLY A 139 5.00 -3.05 39.05
C GLY A 139 3.87 -3.83 38.41
N GLU A 140 2.68 -3.76 39.05
CA GLU A 140 1.44 -4.36 38.51
C GLU A 140 1.01 -3.66 37.22
N LEU A 141 0.41 -4.45 36.31
CA LEU A 141 -0.22 -3.96 35.09
C LEU A 141 -1.73 -3.77 35.33
N GLU A 142 -2.28 -2.68 34.84
CA GLU A 142 -3.71 -2.39 34.85
C GLU A 142 -4.46 -3.31 33.88
N ASP A 143 -5.78 -3.13 33.77
CA ASP A 143 -6.58 -3.83 32.77
C ASP A 143 -6.23 -3.37 31.35
N VAL A 144 -6.26 -4.31 30.43
CA VAL A 144 -6.05 -4.02 29.00
C VAL A 144 -7.24 -3.23 28.47
N ARG A 145 -6.95 -2.19 27.70
CA ARG A 145 -7.95 -1.35 27.03
C ARG A 145 -7.55 -1.14 25.55
N THR A 146 -8.49 -0.77 24.74
CA THR A 146 -8.22 -0.40 23.34
C THR A 146 -7.68 1.02 23.24
N PHE A 147 -6.78 1.24 22.29
CA PHE A 147 -6.26 2.55 21.93
C PHE A 147 -6.40 2.74 20.42
N ASN A 148 -7.11 3.79 19.99
CA ASN A 148 -7.27 4.09 18.57
C ASN A 148 -5.99 4.71 18.01
N LEU A 149 -5.51 4.20 16.88
CA LEU A 149 -4.26 4.62 16.23
C LEU A 149 -4.42 5.85 15.33
N LEU A 150 -5.61 6.43 15.21
CA LEU A 150 -5.81 7.67 14.48
C LEU A 150 -5.23 8.87 15.23
N PHE A 151 -4.51 9.75 14.52
CA PHE A 151 -4.16 11.07 15.03
C PHE A 151 -5.34 12.03 14.88
N GLN A 152 -5.97 12.38 16.00
CA GLN A 152 -7.09 13.31 16.02
C GLN A 152 -6.63 14.76 15.96
N THR A 153 -7.37 15.57 15.23
CA THR A 153 -7.23 17.04 15.17
C THR A 153 -8.60 17.71 15.03
N ASN A 154 -8.64 19.03 14.93
CA ASN A 154 -9.86 19.79 14.65
C ASN A 154 -9.64 20.66 13.42
N VAL A 155 -10.71 20.90 12.66
CA VAL A 155 -10.71 21.83 11.53
C VAL A 155 -11.28 23.16 11.99
N GLY A 156 -10.52 24.25 11.79
CA GLY A 156 -10.89 25.58 12.23
C GLY A 156 -10.89 25.75 13.76
N PRO A 157 -11.54 26.80 14.29
CA PRO A 157 -11.50 27.15 15.72
C PRO A 157 -12.49 26.36 16.59
N TYR A 158 -13.36 25.56 16.00
CA TYR A 158 -14.43 24.86 16.71
C TYR A 158 -14.01 23.47 17.16
N LYS A 159 -14.19 23.16 18.46
CA LYS A 159 -13.81 21.86 19.03
C LYS A 159 -14.65 20.67 18.56
N HIS A 160 -15.83 20.93 17.98
CA HIS A 160 -16.73 19.88 17.49
C HIS A 160 -16.44 19.45 16.06
N ASP A 161 -15.62 20.20 15.32
CA ASP A 161 -15.23 19.83 13.95
C ASP A 161 -14.04 18.87 13.97
N VAL A 162 -14.30 17.63 14.42
CA VAL A 162 -13.30 16.58 14.57
C VAL A 162 -12.85 16.11 13.19
N ALA A 163 -11.56 15.99 13.04
CA ALA A 163 -10.88 15.41 11.89
C ALA A 163 -9.71 14.53 12.33
N TYR A 164 -9.19 13.76 11.41
CA TYR A 164 -8.05 12.89 11.65
C TYR A 164 -7.02 13.04 10.54
N LEU A 165 -5.74 12.83 10.88
CA LEU A 165 -4.72 12.54 9.89
C LEU A 165 -4.99 11.12 9.35
N ARG A 166 -5.00 10.98 8.03
CA ARG A 166 -5.31 9.70 7.38
C ARG A 166 -4.28 8.61 7.73
N PRO A 167 -4.70 7.39 8.10
CA PRO A 167 -3.81 6.25 8.36
C PRO A 167 -3.44 5.48 7.08
N GLU A 168 -4.16 5.72 5.98
CA GLU A 168 -4.01 5.16 4.63
C GLU A 168 -4.44 6.20 3.59
N ALA A 169 -4.08 6.04 2.34
CA ALA A 169 -4.52 6.96 1.28
C ALA A 169 -5.85 6.53 0.63
N ALA A 170 -6.26 5.29 0.83
CA ALA A 170 -7.42 4.63 0.24
C ALA A 170 -8.72 5.42 0.37
N GLN A 171 -9.03 5.96 1.55
CA GLN A 171 -10.31 6.62 1.79
C GLN A 171 -10.52 7.89 0.94
N GLY A 172 -9.43 8.62 0.64
CA GLY A 172 -9.48 9.74 -0.30
C GLY A 172 -9.79 9.28 -1.73
N MET A 173 -9.32 8.10 -2.13
CA MET A 173 -9.57 7.51 -3.45
C MET A 173 -11.00 6.99 -3.55
N PHE A 174 -11.54 6.34 -2.51
CA PHE A 174 -12.94 5.89 -2.47
C PHE A 174 -13.93 7.04 -2.56
N THR A 175 -13.74 8.09 -1.76
CA THR A 175 -14.62 9.27 -1.79
C THR A 175 -14.54 10.04 -3.12
N SER A 176 -13.43 9.92 -3.85
CA SER A 176 -13.24 10.54 -5.17
C SER A 176 -13.65 9.64 -6.34
N PHE A 177 -13.92 8.35 -6.11
CA PHE A 177 -14.15 7.36 -7.16
C PHE A 177 -15.16 7.83 -8.23
N LYS A 178 -16.36 8.21 -7.82
CA LYS A 178 -17.43 8.60 -8.75
C LYS A 178 -17.06 9.83 -9.59
N ARG A 179 -16.36 10.78 -8.99
CA ARG A 179 -15.87 11.98 -9.67
C ARG A 179 -14.81 11.64 -10.71
N VAL A 180 -13.83 10.81 -10.33
CA VAL A 180 -12.76 10.36 -11.24
C VAL A 180 -13.34 9.55 -12.40
N PHE A 181 -14.20 8.58 -12.10
CA PHE A 181 -14.86 7.73 -13.09
C PHE A 181 -15.61 8.56 -14.14
N ASN A 182 -16.41 9.54 -13.70
CA ASN A 182 -17.20 10.39 -14.59
C ASN A 182 -16.32 11.40 -15.35
N ALA A 183 -15.37 12.06 -14.68
CA ALA A 183 -14.54 13.11 -15.29
C ALA A 183 -13.63 12.55 -16.39
N MET A 184 -13.10 11.36 -16.18
CA MET A 184 -12.20 10.71 -17.12
C MET A 184 -12.92 9.86 -18.17
N ARG A 185 -14.25 9.71 -18.06
CA ARG A 185 -15.08 8.85 -18.94
C ARG A 185 -14.56 7.41 -19.00
N TYR A 186 -14.09 6.90 -17.87
CA TYR A 186 -13.57 5.53 -17.80
C TYR A 186 -14.66 4.47 -17.81
N SER A 187 -14.28 3.31 -18.28
CA SER A 187 -14.96 2.05 -18.03
C SER A 187 -14.19 1.27 -16.95
N LEU A 188 -14.80 0.25 -16.38
CA LEU A 188 -14.08 -0.71 -15.54
C LEU A 188 -13.35 -1.74 -16.42
N PRO A 189 -12.16 -2.22 -15.99
CA PRO A 189 -11.51 -1.91 -14.72
C PRO A 189 -10.85 -0.53 -14.68
N LEU A 190 -10.79 0.09 -13.48
CA LEU A 190 -10.18 1.40 -13.24
C LEU A 190 -9.36 1.36 -11.96
N GLY A 191 -8.07 1.63 -12.05
CA GLY A 191 -7.20 1.89 -10.90
C GLY A 191 -7.12 3.38 -10.60
N ILE A 192 -7.25 3.73 -9.33
CA ILE A 192 -6.94 5.06 -8.81
C ILE A 192 -5.73 4.91 -7.91
N ALA A 193 -4.62 5.54 -8.28
CA ALA A 193 -3.36 5.49 -7.55
C ALA A 193 -3.11 6.77 -6.77
N GLN A 194 -2.43 6.65 -5.64
CA GLN A 194 -1.98 7.79 -4.85
C GLN A 194 -0.65 7.49 -4.16
N VAL A 195 0.21 8.50 -4.12
CA VAL A 195 1.40 8.54 -3.28
C VAL A 195 1.25 9.70 -2.31
N GLY A 196 1.33 9.45 -1.01
CA GLY A 196 1.13 10.52 -0.04
C GLY A 196 1.53 10.17 1.39
N ARG A 197 1.59 11.20 2.24
CA ARG A 197 1.88 11.03 3.66
C ARG A 197 0.65 10.47 4.39
N VAL A 198 0.93 9.58 5.33
CA VAL A 198 -0.04 9.00 6.27
C VAL A 198 0.54 8.99 7.68
N ALA A 199 -0.32 8.89 8.68
CA ALA A 199 0.08 8.91 10.08
C ALA A 199 -0.68 7.87 10.89
N ARG A 200 0.05 7.09 11.70
CA ARG A 200 -0.48 6.08 12.62
C ARG A 200 0.09 6.31 14.00
N ASN A 201 -0.75 6.54 14.99
CA ASN A 201 -0.34 6.84 16.36
C ASN A 201 0.13 5.59 17.11
N GLU A 202 1.18 4.98 16.59
CA GLU A 202 1.80 3.76 17.12
C GLU A 202 2.18 3.91 18.60
N ILE A 203 1.91 2.89 19.40
CA ILE A 203 2.11 2.93 20.86
C ILE A 203 3.59 2.94 21.22
N SER A 204 4.37 2.05 20.63
CA SER A 204 5.81 1.88 20.91
C SER A 204 6.58 1.46 19.67
N PRO A 205 6.84 2.36 18.72
CA PRO A 205 7.57 2.02 17.51
C PRO A 205 9.06 1.84 17.84
N ARG A 206 9.50 0.57 18.05
CA ARG A 206 10.87 0.21 18.41
C ARG A 206 11.66 -0.44 17.26
N GLN A 207 11.05 -0.56 16.07
CA GLN A 207 11.63 -1.29 14.94
C GLN A 207 12.32 -0.38 13.91
N GLY A 208 12.92 0.76 14.36
CA GLY A 208 13.56 1.70 13.44
C GLY A 208 12.60 2.15 12.34
N MET A 209 13.05 2.16 11.09
CA MET A 209 12.24 2.59 9.95
C MET A 209 11.22 1.53 9.48
N VAL A 210 11.16 0.36 10.07
CA VAL A 210 10.15 -0.66 9.73
C VAL A 210 8.75 -0.24 10.19
N ARG A 211 8.66 0.42 11.37
CA ARG A 211 7.40 0.88 11.96
C ARG A 211 7.50 2.36 12.35
N LEU A 212 6.85 3.21 11.59
CA LEU A 212 6.87 4.66 11.74
C LEU A 212 5.48 5.19 12.13
N ARG A 213 5.47 6.34 12.81
CA ARG A 213 4.24 7.09 13.11
C ARG A 213 3.79 7.96 11.95
N GLU A 214 4.72 8.39 11.11
CA GLU A 214 4.44 9.14 9.89
C GLU A 214 5.34 8.63 8.77
N PHE A 215 4.74 8.28 7.63
CA PHE A 215 5.45 7.71 6.49
C PHE A 215 4.74 8.01 5.18
N THR A 216 5.40 7.69 4.06
CA THR A 216 4.81 7.80 2.72
C THR A 216 4.25 6.45 2.31
N ILE A 217 2.97 6.43 1.97
CA ILE A 217 2.30 5.26 1.39
C ILE A 217 2.13 5.45 -0.11
N MET A 218 2.18 4.35 -0.86
CA MET A 218 1.98 4.27 -2.30
C MET A 218 0.94 3.18 -2.54
N GLU A 219 -0.26 3.54 -2.99
CA GLU A 219 -1.43 2.64 -3.07
C GLU A 219 -2.14 2.77 -4.41
N VAL A 220 -2.77 1.69 -4.82
CA VAL A 220 -3.72 1.65 -5.93
C VAL A 220 -5.00 1.01 -5.43
N GLU A 221 -6.13 1.73 -5.57
CA GLU A 221 -7.45 1.13 -5.44
C GLU A 221 -7.92 0.74 -6.84
N PHE A 222 -7.95 -0.54 -7.12
CA PHE A 222 -8.29 -1.07 -8.43
C PHE A 222 -9.71 -1.59 -8.44
N PHE A 223 -10.59 -0.81 -9.08
CA PHE A 223 -12.04 -1.05 -9.19
C PHE A 223 -12.36 -1.93 -10.38
N PHE A 224 -13.14 -2.96 -10.18
CA PHE A 224 -13.53 -3.89 -11.24
C PHE A 224 -14.95 -4.45 -11.06
N ASP A 225 -15.48 -5.03 -12.11
CA ASP A 225 -16.75 -5.75 -12.09
C ASP A 225 -16.51 -7.19 -11.61
N PRO A 226 -17.09 -7.63 -10.46
CA PRO A 226 -16.88 -8.98 -9.94
C PRO A 226 -17.40 -10.10 -10.85
N GLU A 227 -18.30 -9.78 -11.78
CA GLU A 227 -18.84 -10.73 -12.77
C GLU A 227 -18.10 -10.66 -14.12
N ASP A 228 -17.04 -9.86 -14.22
CA ASP A 228 -16.26 -9.77 -15.46
C ASP A 228 -15.48 -11.05 -15.74
N THR A 229 -15.67 -11.59 -16.94
CA THR A 229 -14.99 -12.79 -17.41
C THR A 229 -13.70 -12.50 -18.17
N GLU A 230 -13.38 -11.23 -18.44
CA GLU A 230 -12.13 -10.85 -19.10
C GLU A 230 -10.95 -11.10 -18.16
N GLU A 231 -9.94 -11.81 -18.64
CA GLU A 231 -8.75 -12.13 -17.87
C GLU A 231 -7.72 -11.00 -17.98
N PRO A 232 -6.98 -10.68 -16.89
CA PRO A 232 -5.80 -9.83 -16.97
C PRO A 232 -4.75 -10.43 -17.91
N ASP A 233 -3.98 -9.61 -18.58
CA ASP A 233 -2.84 -10.06 -19.37
C ASP A 233 -1.65 -10.40 -18.47
N PHE A 234 -1.63 -11.61 -17.93
CA PHE A 234 -0.54 -12.09 -17.07
C PHE A 234 0.81 -12.18 -17.80
N SER A 235 0.82 -12.19 -19.14
CA SER A 235 2.09 -12.23 -19.89
C SER A 235 2.94 -10.96 -19.73
N ARG A 236 2.33 -9.86 -19.31
CA ARG A 236 3.04 -8.59 -19.00
C ARG A 236 3.96 -8.70 -17.78
N PHE A 237 3.61 -9.56 -16.84
CA PHE A 237 4.34 -9.79 -15.58
C PHE A 237 4.33 -11.28 -15.26
N PRO A 238 5.19 -12.08 -15.94
CA PRO A 238 5.15 -13.55 -15.89
C PRO A 238 5.86 -14.14 -14.65
N GLU A 239 6.16 -13.32 -13.65
CA GLU A 239 6.84 -13.73 -12.43
C GLU A 239 6.03 -14.77 -11.66
N LYS A 240 6.70 -15.83 -11.21
CA LYS A 240 6.11 -16.79 -10.28
C LYS A 240 5.99 -16.19 -8.89
N LEU A 241 4.91 -16.51 -8.22
CA LEU A 241 4.65 -16.14 -6.84
C LEU A 241 5.08 -17.28 -5.91
N ARG A 242 5.75 -16.95 -4.84
CA ARG A 242 6.04 -17.85 -3.73
C ARG A 242 5.04 -17.53 -2.63
N ILE A 243 4.11 -18.44 -2.37
CA ILE A 243 2.96 -18.20 -1.49
C ILE A 243 3.01 -19.18 -0.31
N LEU A 244 2.94 -18.65 0.91
CA LEU A 244 2.63 -19.37 2.13
C LEU A 244 1.14 -19.17 2.43
N THR A 245 0.35 -20.21 2.25
CA THR A 245 -1.10 -20.13 2.36
C THR A 245 -1.59 -20.09 3.81
N ALA A 246 -2.77 -19.52 4.05
CA ALA A 246 -3.40 -19.53 5.37
C ALA A 246 -3.66 -20.97 5.87
N ASP A 247 -3.96 -21.90 4.97
CA ASP A 247 -4.16 -23.31 5.33
C ASP A 247 -2.85 -23.95 5.86
N ALA A 248 -1.70 -23.73 5.18
CA ALA A 248 -0.41 -24.20 5.67
C ALA A 248 -0.06 -23.57 7.02
N ARG A 249 -0.23 -22.24 7.16
CA ARG A 249 0.02 -21.50 8.41
C ARG A 249 -0.84 -22.00 9.57
N SER A 250 -2.12 -22.27 9.34
CA SER A 250 -3.03 -22.77 10.37
C SER A 250 -2.63 -24.15 10.90
N LYS A 251 -1.94 -24.94 10.08
CA LYS A 251 -1.39 -26.26 10.43
C LYS A 251 0.04 -26.19 11.01
N GLY A 252 0.61 -24.98 11.10
CA GLY A 252 2.01 -24.79 11.54
C GLY A 252 3.05 -25.28 10.53
N LEU A 253 2.70 -25.31 9.24
CA LEU A 253 3.58 -25.74 8.16
C LEU A 253 4.19 -24.51 7.47
N ASP A 254 5.47 -24.60 7.11
CA ASP A 254 6.21 -23.58 6.35
C ASP A 254 6.31 -23.95 4.86
N GLU A 255 5.28 -24.65 4.34
CA GLU A 255 5.26 -25.11 2.95
C GLU A 255 4.89 -23.97 2.00
N VAL A 256 5.86 -23.55 1.20
CA VAL A 256 5.70 -22.49 0.20
C VAL A 256 5.34 -23.09 -1.15
N VAL A 257 4.21 -22.67 -1.70
CA VAL A 257 3.79 -22.99 -3.06
C VAL A 257 4.46 -22.01 -4.03
N VAL A 258 5.09 -22.52 -5.10
CA VAL A 258 5.67 -21.71 -6.18
C VAL A 258 4.82 -21.89 -7.43
N VAL A 259 4.07 -20.86 -7.79
CA VAL A 259 2.97 -20.98 -8.77
C VAL A 259 2.92 -19.73 -9.66
N ARG A 260 2.42 -19.89 -10.90
CA ARG A 260 2.11 -18.71 -11.74
C ARG A 260 0.85 -18.01 -11.25
N PRO A 261 0.71 -16.69 -11.46
CA PRO A 261 -0.48 -15.95 -10.99
C PRO A 261 -1.81 -16.55 -11.49
N GLU A 262 -1.88 -16.92 -12.77
CA GLU A 262 -3.05 -17.54 -13.38
C GLU A 262 -3.37 -18.94 -12.80
N GLU A 263 -2.33 -19.72 -12.49
CA GLU A 263 -2.47 -21.03 -11.86
C GLU A 263 -2.96 -20.87 -10.41
N ALA A 264 -2.43 -19.88 -9.66
CA ALA A 264 -2.86 -19.57 -8.30
C ALA A 264 -4.37 -19.24 -8.22
N VAL A 265 -4.92 -18.58 -9.25
CA VAL A 265 -6.35 -18.30 -9.35
C VAL A 265 -7.12 -19.59 -9.70
N ALA A 266 -6.64 -20.36 -10.67
CA ALA A 266 -7.30 -21.60 -11.10
C ALA A 266 -7.37 -22.66 -10.00
N GLU A 267 -6.34 -22.74 -9.14
CA GLU A 267 -6.25 -23.64 -7.98
C GLU A 267 -6.97 -23.10 -6.74
N GLY A 268 -7.50 -21.86 -6.79
CA GLY A 268 -8.22 -21.24 -5.68
C GLY A 268 -7.32 -20.76 -4.52
N ILE A 269 -6.00 -20.70 -4.73
CA ILE A 269 -5.05 -20.13 -3.76
C ILE A 269 -5.28 -18.62 -3.63
N VAL A 270 -5.47 -17.93 -4.76
CA VAL A 270 -5.84 -16.52 -4.81
C VAL A 270 -7.27 -16.39 -5.33
N LEU A 271 -8.15 -15.81 -4.51
CA LEU A 271 -9.60 -15.77 -4.79
C LEU A 271 -10.00 -14.86 -5.95
N ASN A 272 -9.13 -13.94 -6.36
CA ASN A 272 -9.44 -12.96 -7.40
C ASN A 272 -8.29 -12.78 -8.39
N LYS A 273 -8.61 -12.77 -9.68
CA LYS A 273 -7.64 -12.64 -10.77
C LYS A 273 -6.90 -11.31 -10.78
N TRP A 274 -7.54 -10.20 -10.41
CA TRP A 274 -6.89 -8.90 -10.32
C TRP A 274 -5.96 -8.82 -9.11
N LEU A 275 -6.31 -9.49 -7.99
CA LEU A 275 -5.40 -9.63 -6.85
C LEU A 275 -4.12 -10.35 -7.28
N ALA A 276 -4.24 -11.50 -7.95
CA ALA A 276 -3.10 -12.26 -8.46
C ALA A 276 -2.26 -11.44 -9.46
N TYR A 277 -2.92 -10.68 -10.33
CA TYR A 277 -2.25 -9.80 -11.29
C TYR A 277 -1.41 -8.72 -10.58
N TRP A 278 -1.98 -8.01 -9.63
CA TRP A 278 -1.25 -6.97 -8.89
C TRP A 278 -0.15 -7.54 -7.98
N MET A 279 -0.30 -8.77 -7.48
CA MET A 279 0.79 -9.49 -6.81
C MET A 279 1.94 -9.79 -7.78
N SER A 280 1.67 -10.15 -9.04
CA SER A 280 2.74 -10.35 -10.04
C SER A 280 3.45 -9.05 -10.43
N VAL A 281 2.72 -7.94 -10.54
CA VAL A 281 3.30 -6.60 -10.72
C VAL A 281 4.21 -6.25 -9.53
N ALA A 282 3.76 -6.53 -8.30
CA ALA A 282 4.55 -6.31 -7.09
C ALA A 282 5.81 -7.17 -7.04
N GLN A 283 5.73 -8.41 -7.50
CA GLN A 283 6.90 -9.30 -7.62
C GLN A 283 7.93 -8.74 -8.60
N ALA A 284 7.49 -8.29 -9.77
CA ALA A 284 8.37 -7.68 -10.78
C ALA A 284 8.99 -6.37 -10.25
N PHE A 285 8.21 -5.52 -9.59
CA PHE A 285 8.71 -4.31 -8.94
C PHE A 285 9.77 -4.61 -7.87
N ALA A 286 9.53 -5.62 -7.02
CA ALA A 286 10.48 -6.01 -5.97
C ALA A 286 11.82 -6.49 -6.54
N LYS A 287 11.83 -7.18 -7.69
CA LYS A 287 13.07 -7.56 -8.39
C LYS A 287 13.86 -6.34 -8.87
N GLU A 288 13.20 -5.31 -9.38
CA GLU A 288 13.86 -4.06 -9.78
C GLU A 288 14.42 -3.25 -8.59
N LEU A 289 13.89 -3.48 -7.39
CA LEU A 289 14.49 -2.95 -6.14
C LEU A 289 15.80 -3.67 -5.77
N GLY A 290 16.21 -4.70 -6.51
CA GLY A 290 17.41 -5.51 -6.26
C GLY A 290 17.15 -6.70 -5.36
N LEU A 291 15.91 -7.10 -5.15
CA LEU A 291 15.53 -8.27 -4.34
C LEU A 291 15.53 -9.54 -5.20
N ARG A 292 16.05 -10.64 -4.65
CA ARG A 292 16.04 -11.93 -5.32
C ARG A 292 14.72 -12.66 -5.09
N GLU A 293 14.31 -13.50 -6.04
CA GLU A 293 13.06 -14.27 -5.94
C GLU A 293 12.99 -15.17 -4.69
N ASP A 294 14.12 -15.76 -4.30
CA ASP A 294 14.21 -16.62 -3.12
C ASP A 294 14.10 -15.85 -1.79
N GLU A 295 14.27 -14.54 -1.81
CA GLU A 295 14.12 -13.64 -0.66
C GLU A 295 12.74 -13.02 -0.52
N ILE A 296 11.82 -13.27 -1.46
CA ILE A 296 10.47 -12.71 -1.48
C ILE A 296 9.45 -13.82 -1.21
N LEU A 297 8.47 -13.55 -0.36
CA LEU A 297 7.40 -14.46 0.01
C LEU A 297 6.07 -13.68 0.11
N PHE A 298 5.00 -14.22 -0.45
CA PHE A 298 3.64 -13.76 -0.17
C PHE A 298 3.04 -14.63 0.94
N GLU A 299 2.76 -14.04 2.08
CA GLU A 299 2.12 -14.71 3.20
C GLU A 299 0.63 -14.36 3.25
N GLU A 300 -0.23 -15.36 3.15
CA GLU A 300 -1.66 -15.17 3.30
C GLU A 300 -2.02 -14.95 4.78
N LYS A 301 -2.73 -13.88 5.07
CA LYS A 301 -3.25 -13.59 6.41
C LYS A 301 -4.31 -14.61 6.84
N LEU A 302 -4.22 -15.07 8.08
CA LEU A 302 -5.28 -15.85 8.70
C LEU A 302 -6.57 -15.00 8.80
N PRO A 303 -7.76 -15.60 8.82
CA PRO A 303 -9.01 -14.85 8.91
C PRO A 303 -9.07 -13.82 10.05
N GLU A 304 -8.52 -14.16 11.21
CA GLU A 304 -8.45 -13.31 12.40
C GLU A 304 -7.40 -12.17 12.31
N GLU A 305 -6.42 -12.29 11.43
CA GLU A 305 -5.38 -11.28 11.20
C GLU A 305 -5.79 -10.26 10.12
N ARG A 306 -6.85 -10.55 9.37
CA ARG A 306 -7.29 -9.69 8.25
C ARG A 306 -7.94 -8.43 8.76
N ALA A 307 -7.74 -7.33 8.04
CA ALA A 307 -8.55 -6.14 8.25
C ALA A 307 -10.03 -6.44 7.99
N HIS A 308 -10.91 -5.79 8.75
CA HIS A 308 -12.37 -6.01 8.74
C HIS A 308 -13.03 -5.84 7.34
N TYR A 309 -12.38 -5.12 6.44
CA TYR A 309 -12.85 -4.88 5.08
C TYR A 309 -12.35 -5.91 4.05
N SER A 310 -11.43 -6.79 4.41
CA SER A 310 -10.76 -7.67 3.45
C SER A 310 -11.28 -9.11 3.48
N LYS A 311 -11.60 -9.64 2.30
CA LYS A 311 -11.97 -11.05 2.11
C LYS A 311 -10.75 -11.95 2.02
N GLN A 312 -9.65 -11.47 1.44
CA GLN A 312 -8.34 -12.13 1.39
C GLN A 312 -7.23 -11.09 1.37
N THR A 313 -6.16 -11.32 2.12
CA THR A 313 -5.00 -10.44 2.20
C THR A 313 -3.73 -11.25 2.12
N PHE A 314 -2.76 -10.76 1.35
CA PHE A 314 -1.39 -11.26 1.30
C PHE A 314 -0.43 -10.15 1.68
N ASP A 315 0.50 -10.43 2.59
CA ASP A 315 1.66 -9.58 2.82
C ASP A 315 2.81 -10.07 1.95
N GLN A 316 3.41 -9.17 1.17
CA GLN A 316 4.67 -9.45 0.50
C GLN A 316 5.82 -9.23 1.50
N LEU A 317 6.49 -10.29 1.88
CA LEU A 317 7.55 -10.32 2.86
C LEU A 317 8.92 -10.40 2.20
N VAL A 318 9.91 -9.76 2.81
CA VAL A 318 11.33 -9.88 2.45
C VAL A 318 12.15 -10.12 3.71
N SER A 319 13.07 -11.07 3.64
CA SER A 319 13.99 -11.35 4.75
C SER A 319 15.09 -10.29 4.82
N ILE A 320 15.23 -9.59 5.94
CA ILE A 320 16.31 -8.63 6.22
C ILE A 320 17.09 -8.99 7.48
N SER A 321 18.25 -8.39 7.64
CA SER A 321 19.27 -8.88 8.59
C SER A 321 18.84 -8.87 10.06
N ARG A 322 18.06 -7.88 10.54
CA ARG A 322 17.73 -7.77 11.98
C ARG A 322 16.42 -8.45 12.36
N TRP A 323 15.39 -8.31 11.53
CA TRP A 323 14.03 -8.71 11.88
C TRP A 323 13.53 -9.95 11.13
N GLY A 324 14.40 -10.59 10.30
CA GLY A 324 13.97 -11.68 9.46
C GLY A 324 12.97 -11.22 8.40
N TRP A 325 11.82 -11.88 8.33
CA TRP A 325 10.78 -11.54 7.37
C TRP A 325 10.07 -10.24 7.76
N VAL A 326 10.09 -9.27 6.86
CA VAL A 326 9.44 -7.96 7.01
C VAL A 326 8.52 -7.72 5.83
N GLU A 327 7.31 -7.29 6.11
CA GLU A 327 6.33 -6.87 5.12
C GLU A 327 6.83 -5.63 4.36
N ILE A 328 6.85 -5.71 3.03
CA ILE A 328 7.17 -4.58 2.14
C ILE A 328 5.95 -4.03 1.41
N SER A 329 4.92 -4.84 1.26
CA SER A 329 3.63 -4.43 0.71
C SER A 329 2.51 -5.33 1.21
N GLY A 330 1.29 -4.77 1.27
CA GLY A 330 0.05 -5.49 1.51
C GLY A 330 -0.78 -5.58 0.23
N HIS A 331 -1.48 -6.69 0.04
CA HIS A 331 -2.36 -6.93 -1.11
C HIS A 331 -3.70 -7.43 -0.61
N ALA A 332 -4.75 -6.60 -0.71
CA ALA A 332 -6.06 -6.91 -0.15
C ALA A 332 -7.14 -7.00 -1.22
N TYR A 333 -8.03 -7.99 -1.10
CA TYR A 333 -9.31 -8.01 -1.80
C TYR A 333 -10.37 -7.45 -0.89
N ARG A 334 -10.72 -6.17 -1.08
CA ARG A 334 -11.62 -5.38 -0.22
C ARG A 334 -13.09 -5.56 -0.54
N THR A 335 -13.44 -6.28 -1.62
CA THR A 335 -14.82 -6.41 -2.16
C THR A 335 -15.42 -5.03 -2.50
N ASP A 336 -16.69 -4.82 -2.26
CA ASP A 336 -17.39 -3.53 -2.40
C ASP A 336 -17.51 -2.77 -1.07
N TYR A 337 -16.82 -3.22 -0.03
CA TYR A 337 -17.00 -2.75 1.35
C TYR A 337 -16.96 -1.23 1.47
N ASP A 338 -15.86 -0.59 1.04
CA ASP A 338 -15.68 0.85 1.23
C ASP A 338 -16.70 1.68 0.44
N LEU A 339 -16.95 1.34 -0.83
CA LEU A 339 -17.95 2.05 -1.64
C LEU A 339 -19.37 1.91 -1.07
N SER A 340 -19.74 0.69 -0.62
CA SER A 340 -21.02 0.42 0.04
C SER A 340 -21.18 1.23 1.32
N ARG A 341 -20.13 1.30 2.14
CA ARG A 341 -20.13 2.08 3.39
C ARG A 341 -20.23 3.57 3.12
N HIS A 342 -19.44 4.11 2.18
CA HIS A 342 -19.52 5.52 1.81
C HIS A 342 -20.89 5.88 1.21
N MET A 343 -21.48 5.01 0.40
CA MET A 343 -22.83 5.19 -0.12
C MET A 343 -23.85 5.25 1.02
N GLN A 344 -23.75 4.36 2.02
CA GLN A 344 -24.63 4.33 3.18
C GLN A 344 -24.55 5.62 4.02
N PHE A 345 -23.33 6.13 4.25
CA PHE A 345 -23.10 7.29 5.11
C PHE A 345 -23.34 8.64 4.41
N SER A 346 -23.13 8.70 3.10
CA SER A 346 -23.30 9.95 2.34
C SER A 346 -24.66 10.08 1.65
N GLY A 347 -25.33 8.96 1.37
CA GLY A 347 -26.52 8.92 0.52
C GLY A 347 -26.22 9.04 -0.99
N GLU A 348 -24.94 9.16 -1.39
CA GLU A 348 -24.52 9.28 -2.78
C GLU A 348 -24.47 7.92 -3.48
N ASP A 349 -24.97 7.83 -4.73
CA ASP A 349 -24.96 6.60 -5.53
C ASP A 349 -23.54 6.28 -6.05
N MET A 350 -22.88 5.27 -5.46
CA MET A 350 -21.56 4.78 -5.88
C MET A 350 -21.62 3.66 -6.93
N THR A 351 -22.82 3.29 -7.41
CA THR A 351 -22.97 2.24 -8.43
C THR A 351 -22.48 2.69 -9.80
N VAL A 352 -22.03 1.73 -10.59
CA VAL A 352 -21.66 1.90 -12.01
C VAL A 352 -22.65 1.13 -12.87
N TYR A 353 -23.03 1.70 -14.00
CA TYR A 353 -23.83 1.01 -15.01
C TYR A 353 -22.91 0.38 -16.06
N ARG A 354 -23.11 -0.91 -16.34
CA ARG A 354 -22.41 -1.62 -17.40
C ARG A 354 -23.43 -2.18 -18.40
N GLU A 355 -23.23 -1.88 -19.68
CA GLU A 355 -23.99 -2.51 -20.75
C GLU A 355 -23.61 -3.97 -20.93
N LEU A 356 -24.58 -4.84 -21.13
CA LEU A 356 -24.35 -6.24 -21.45
C LEU A 356 -23.93 -6.37 -22.91
N LYS A 357 -22.92 -7.20 -23.19
CA LYS A 357 -22.48 -7.51 -24.58
C LYS A 357 -23.63 -8.04 -25.46
N LYS A 358 -24.62 -8.69 -24.84
CA LYS A 358 -25.89 -9.09 -25.46
C LYS A 358 -27.03 -8.86 -24.50
N PRO A 359 -28.11 -8.17 -24.92
CA PRO A 359 -29.28 -8.03 -24.08
C PRO A 359 -29.80 -9.41 -23.65
N LYS A 360 -30.21 -9.55 -22.38
CA LYS A 360 -30.81 -10.78 -21.85
C LYS A 360 -32.30 -10.56 -21.65
N GLU A 361 -33.13 -11.49 -22.12
CA GLU A 361 -34.51 -11.58 -21.64
C GLU A 361 -34.50 -12.19 -20.24
N VAL A 362 -35.06 -11.45 -19.28
CA VAL A 362 -35.23 -11.89 -17.90
C VAL A 362 -36.73 -11.91 -17.62
N THR A 363 -37.23 -13.04 -17.14
CA THR A 363 -38.60 -13.11 -16.63
C THR A 363 -38.62 -12.59 -15.19
N LYS A 364 -39.34 -11.49 -14.98
CA LYS A 364 -39.54 -10.92 -13.64
C LYS A 364 -41.00 -11.09 -13.24
N LYS A 365 -41.22 -11.43 -11.99
CA LYS A 365 -42.54 -11.31 -11.38
C LYS A 365 -42.86 -9.82 -11.19
N SER A 366 -44.00 -9.39 -11.65
CA SER A 366 -44.50 -8.04 -11.54
C SER A 366 -45.86 -8.04 -10.86
N VAL A 367 -46.05 -7.11 -9.94
CA VAL A 367 -47.36 -6.91 -9.31
C VAL A 367 -48.24 -6.12 -10.24
N VAL A 368 -49.35 -6.71 -10.61
CA VAL A 368 -50.43 -6.03 -11.35
C VAL A 368 -51.57 -5.74 -10.39
N ILE A 369 -51.96 -4.46 -10.33
CA ILE A 369 -53.05 -3.99 -9.49
C ILE A 369 -54.27 -3.76 -10.38
N ASP A 370 -55.38 -4.42 -10.07
CA ASP A 370 -56.63 -4.22 -10.77
C ASP A 370 -57.28 -2.86 -10.39
N GLN A 371 -57.11 -1.87 -11.26
CA GLN A 371 -57.60 -0.51 -11.00
C GLN A 371 -59.11 -0.40 -11.09
N GLU A 372 -59.79 -1.27 -11.84
CA GLU A 372 -61.24 -1.27 -11.90
C GLU A 372 -61.83 -1.78 -10.58
N LEU A 373 -61.32 -2.88 -10.08
CA LEU A 373 -61.69 -3.38 -8.75
C LEU A 373 -61.36 -2.38 -7.64
N LEU A 374 -60.19 -1.69 -7.70
CA LEU A 374 -59.88 -0.64 -6.74
C LEU A 374 -60.89 0.50 -6.78
N LYS A 375 -61.31 0.92 -7.96
CA LYS A 375 -62.29 1.97 -8.13
C LYS A 375 -63.67 1.58 -7.59
N GLU A 376 -64.05 0.32 -7.79
CA GLU A 376 -65.26 -0.26 -7.24
C GLU A 376 -65.29 -0.23 -5.69
N TYR A 377 -64.13 -0.60 -5.06
CA TYR A 377 -64.02 -0.64 -3.61
C TYR A 377 -63.85 0.72 -2.93
N PHE A 378 -63.09 1.65 -3.54
CA PHE A 378 -62.61 2.84 -2.86
C PHE A 378 -63.10 4.17 -3.52
N GLY A 379 -63.78 4.12 -4.66
CA GLY A 379 -64.38 5.29 -5.30
C GLY A 379 -63.40 6.46 -5.45
N SER A 380 -63.66 7.55 -4.77
CA SER A 380 -62.83 8.78 -4.78
C SER A 380 -61.46 8.60 -4.12
N ASP A 381 -61.31 7.64 -3.23
CA ASP A 381 -60.03 7.37 -2.53
C ASP A 381 -59.06 6.49 -3.33
N THR A 382 -59.48 5.95 -4.47
CA THR A 382 -58.67 5.08 -5.35
C THR A 382 -57.26 5.61 -5.63
N PRO A 383 -57.06 6.91 -5.96
CA PRO A 383 -55.69 7.40 -6.24
C PRO A 383 -54.76 7.29 -5.04
N ARG A 384 -55.26 7.55 -3.83
CA ARG A 384 -54.50 7.48 -2.58
C ARG A 384 -54.14 6.03 -2.26
N VAL A 385 -55.11 5.12 -2.36
CA VAL A 385 -54.90 3.69 -2.13
C VAL A 385 -53.89 3.13 -3.17
N LEU A 386 -54.05 3.44 -4.46
CA LEU A 386 -53.17 3.01 -5.53
C LEU A 386 -51.72 3.48 -5.30
N GLN A 387 -51.54 4.72 -4.85
CA GLN A 387 -50.19 5.23 -4.52
C GLN A 387 -49.53 4.45 -3.37
N ALA A 388 -50.31 4.09 -2.36
CA ALA A 388 -49.79 3.27 -1.24
C ALA A 388 -49.47 1.84 -1.69
N LEU A 389 -50.33 1.22 -2.51
CA LEU A 389 -50.13 -0.14 -3.01
C LEU A 389 -48.93 -0.28 -3.97
N ARG A 390 -48.59 0.75 -4.73
CA ARG A 390 -47.40 0.74 -5.62
C ARG A 390 -46.07 0.64 -4.89
N ARG A 391 -46.06 0.83 -3.57
CA ARG A 391 -44.85 0.71 -2.73
C ARG A 391 -44.59 -0.72 -2.28
N LEU A 392 -45.58 -1.64 -2.43
CA LEU A 392 -45.46 -3.01 -1.99
C LEU A 392 -44.52 -3.80 -2.92
N SER A 393 -43.65 -4.58 -2.34
CA SER A 393 -42.79 -5.52 -3.04
C SER A 393 -43.57 -6.77 -3.53
N VAL A 394 -42.96 -7.54 -4.43
CA VAL A 394 -43.57 -8.80 -4.89
C VAL A 394 -43.76 -9.79 -3.74
N GLU A 395 -42.79 -9.87 -2.83
CA GLU A 395 -42.82 -10.75 -1.67
C GLU A 395 -43.95 -10.37 -0.71
N GLU A 396 -44.17 -9.06 -0.48
CA GLU A 396 -45.27 -8.57 0.34
C GLU A 396 -46.61 -8.89 -0.29
N VAL A 397 -46.73 -8.76 -1.63
CA VAL A 397 -47.95 -9.12 -2.33
C VAL A 397 -48.19 -10.63 -2.34
N GLU A 398 -47.15 -11.48 -2.47
CA GLU A 398 -47.26 -12.94 -2.32
C GLU A 398 -47.83 -13.32 -0.94
N LYS A 399 -47.38 -12.62 0.11
CA LYS A 399 -47.90 -12.79 1.45
C LYS A 399 -49.37 -12.38 1.56
N ILE A 400 -49.72 -11.21 1.01
CA ILE A 400 -51.10 -10.71 0.98
C ILE A 400 -52.04 -11.69 0.24
N LEU A 401 -51.59 -12.24 -0.87
CA LEU A 401 -52.35 -13.25 -1.62
C LEU A 401 -52.63 -14.51 -0.78
N SER A 402 -51.74 -14.88 0.14
CA SER A 402 -51.94 -15.99 1.05
C SER A 402 -52.83 -15.64 2.27
N GLU A 403 -52.81 -14.39 2.74
CA GLU A 403 -53.54 -13.90 3.92
C GLU A 403 -54.96 -13.40 3.57
N GLY A 404 -55.22 -13.11 2.31
CA GLY A 404 -56.54 -12.72 1.80
C GLY A 404 -56.84 -11.23 1.80
N GLU A 405 -56.15 -10.42 2.59
CA GLU A 405 -56.33 -8.96 2.68
C GLU A 405 -55.14 -8.26 3.31
N VAL A 406 -55.01 -6.96 3.10
CA VAL A 406 -54.00 -6.08 3.73
C VAL A 406 -54.61 -4.76 4.17
N ILE A 407 -54.07 -4.15 5.21
CA ILE A 407 -54.41 -2.79 5.63
C ILE A 407 -53.23 -1.89 5.23
N VAL A 408 -53.51 -0.92 4.32
CA VAL A 408 -52.54 0.07 3.83
C VAL A 408 -53.12 1.44 3.98
N ASP A 409 -52.43 2.36 4.66
CA ASP A 409 -52.88 3.72 4.97
C ASP A 409 -54.31 3.80 5.57
N GLY A 410 -54.70 2.78 6.37
CA GLY A 410 -56.01 2.68 7.00
C GLY A 410 -57.11 2.07 6.12
N PHE A 411 -56.79 1.73 4.87
CA PHE A 411 -57.72 1.06 3.95
C PHE A 411 -57.54 -0.46 3.98
N LYS A 412 -58.64 -1.16 4.09
CA LYS A 412 -58.67 -2.65 4.05
C LYS A 412 -58.81 -3.07 2.59
N VAL A 413 -57.70 -3.59 2.00
CA VAL A 413 -57.60 -3.94 0.58
C VAL A 413 -57.64 -5.45 0.42
N PRO A 414 -58.63 -6.02 -0.34
CA PRO A 414 -58.70 -7.46 -0.58
C PRO A 414 -57.57 -7.95 -1.47
N ALA A 415 -57.06 -9.15 -1.20
CA ALA A 415 -55.99 -9.77 -2.00
C ALA A 415 -56.31 -9.92 -3.49
N ARG A 416 -57.59 -10.09 -3.86
CA ARG A 416 -58.05 -10.22 -5.26
C ARG A 416 -57.77 -9.01 -6.14
N VAL A 417 -57.40 -7.87 -5.54
CA VAL A 417 -56.97 -6.68 -6.26
C VAL A 417 -55.57 -6.85 -6.88
N PHE A 418 -54.82 -7.83 -6.38
CA PHE A 418 -53.47 -8.11 -6.84
C PHE A 418 -53.42 -9.35 -7.73
N ARG A 419 -52.56 -9.26 -8.74
CA ARG A 419 -52.10 -10.40 -9.53
C ARG A 419 -50.57 -10.31 -9.64
N ILE A 420 -49.93 -11.47 -9.66
CA ILE A 420 -48.52 -11.57 -10.00
C ILE A 420 -48.43 -12.15 -11.38
N GLU A 421 -47.83 -11.40 -12.28
CA GLU A 421 -47.63 -11.82 -13.67
C GLU A 421 -46.14 -11.93 -13.95
N GLU A 422 -45.78 -12.91 -14.75
CA GLU A 422 -44.43 -13.01 -15.30
C GLU A 422 -44.32 -12.12 -16.54
N VAL A 423 -43.50 -11.07 -16.41
CA VAL A 423 -43.22 -10.12 -17.48
C VAL A 423 -41.81 -10.34 -17.99
N LYS A 424 -41.69 -10.53 -19.32
CA LYS A 424 -40.39 -10.56 -19.96
C LYS A 424 -39.86 -9.15 -20.16
N GLU A 425 -38.72 -8.89 -19.55
CA GLU A 425 -38.00 -7.63 -19.69
C GLU A 425 -36.67 -7.85 -20.40
N VAL A 426 -36.35 -7.00 -21.39
CA VAL A 426 -35.05 -7.03 -22.04
C VAL A 426 -34.09 -6.18 -21.26
N VAL A 427 -33.24 -6.82 -20.46
CA VAL A 427 -32.19 -6.18 -19.68
C VAL A 427 -30.99 -5.90 -20.59
N ARG A 428 -30.67 -4.64 -20.80
CA ARG A 428 -29.54 -4.19 -21.64
C ARG A 428 -28.27 -3.93 -20.87
N GLY A 429 -28.35 -3.81 -19.55
CA GLY A 429 -27.23 -3.54 -18.67
C GLY A 429 -27.61 -3.76 -17.21
N ARG A 430 -26.63 -3.65 -16.32
CA ARG A 430 -26.86 -3.75 -14.88
C ARG A 430 -26.14 -2.66 -14.12
N ARG A 431 -26.69 -2.28 -12.98
CA ARG A 431 -26.01 -1.44 -11.99
C ARG A 431 -25.43 -2.33 -10.90
N PHE A 432 -24.23 -2.02 -10.46
CA PHE A 432 -23.55 -2.73 -9.37
C PHE A 432 -22.54 -1.80 -8.71
N ILE A 433 -22.14 -2.14 -7.49
CA ILE A 433 -21.03 -1.49 -6.80
C ILE A 433 -19.75 -2.23 -7.19
N PRO A 434 -18.72 -1.54 -7.73
CA PRO A 434 -17.45 -2.19 -8.06
C PRO A 434 -16.78 -2.82 -6.86
N HIS A 435 -16.14 -3.97 -7.08
CA HIS A 435 -15.22 -4.54 -6.12
C HIS A 435 -13.84 -3.93 -6.28
N VAL A 436 -13.01 -4.06 -5.24
CA VAL A 436 -11.70 -3.43 -5.17
C VAL A 436 -10.63 -4.43 -4.76
N VAL A 437 -9.47 -4.36 -5.42
CA VAL A 437 -8.21 -4.91 -4.94
C VAL A 437 -7.21 -3.79 -4.72
N GLU A 438 -6.40 -3.91 -3.67
CA GLU A 438 -5.49 -2.89 -3.19
C GLU A 438 -4.08 -3.45 -3.04
N PRO A 439 -3.10 -3.06 -3.87
CA PRO A 439 -1.68 -3.12 -3.55
C PRO A 439 -1.23 -1.84 -2.82
N SER A 440 -0.57 -1.99 -1.66
CA SER A 440 -0.15 -0.89 -0.77
C SER A 440 1.30 -1.06 -0.30
N PHE A 441 2.11 0.00 -0.37
CA PHE A 441 3.55 -0.01 -0.11
C PHE A 441 3.98 1.15 0.80
N GLY A 442 4.85 0.89 1.77
CA GLY A 442 5.50 1.92 2.59
C GLY A 442 6.87 2.32 2.03
N ALA A 443 7.03 3.56 1.54
CA ALA A 443 8.25 4.00 0.87
C ALA A 443 9.50 3.99 1.77
N GLU A 444 9.38 4.39 3.03
CA GLU A 444 10.48 4.42 4.00
C GLU A 444 10.93 3.00 4.39
N ARG A 445 9.98 2.06 4.48
CA ARG A 445 10.30 0.65 4.71
C ARG A 445 11.04 0.04 3.52
N LEU A 446 10.59 0.32 2.29
CA LEU A 446 11.31 -0.07 1.08
C LEU A 446 12.73 0.51 1.03
N LEU A 447 12.91 1.77 1.43
CA LEU A 447 14.23 2.40 1.50
C LEU A 447 15.16 1.62 2.44
N LEU A 448 14.69 1.26 3.65
CA LEU A 448 15.47 0.45 4.59
C LEU A 448 15.84 -0.91 4.00
N VAL A 449 14.87 -1.60 3.38
CA VAL A 449 15.09 -2.91 2.75
C VAL A 449 16.12 -2.83 1.63
N VAL A 450 16.03 -1.82 0.77
CA VAL A 450 17.00 -1.60 -0.31
C VAL A 450 18.40 -1.34 0.25
N LEU A 451 18.54 -0.56 1.32
CA LEU A 451 19.84 -0.35 1.98
C LEU A 451 20.38 -1.63 2.62
N ASP A 452 19.53 -2.43 3.27
CA ASP A 452 19.94 -3.72 3.86
C ASP A 452 20.48 -4.67 2.80
N LYS A 453 19.80 -4.78 1.67
CA LYS A 453 20.23 -5.66 0.57
C LYS A 453 21.45 -5.14 -0.17
N ALA A 454 21.57 -3.84 -0.31
CA ALA A 454 22.69 -3.21 -1.01
C ALA A 454 24.00 -3.16 -0.18
N TYR A 455 23.93 -3.32 1.13
CA TYR A 455 25.08 -3.16 2.01
C TYR A 455 26.04 -4.35 1.95
N TYR A 456 27.27 -4.09 1.56
CA TYR A 456 28.38 -5.05 1.52
C TYR A 456 29.64 -4.49 2.15
N GLU A 457 30.38 -5.33 2.84
CA GLU A 457 31.76 -5.07 3.29
C GLU A 457 32.71 -5.94 2.51
N GLU A 458 33.69 -5.32 1.86
CA GLU A 458 34.67 -6.02 1.05
C GLU A 458 36.06 -5.40 1.20
N GLY A 459 37.01 -6.19 1.71
CA GLY A 459 38.39 -5.72 1.91
C GLY A 459 38.52 -4.52 2.83
N GLY A 460 37.70 -4.42 3.88
CA GLY A 460 37.66 -3.31 4.82
C GLY A 460 37.01 -2.04 4.27
N ARG A 461 36.29 -2.11 3.16
CA ARG A 461 35.51 -1.02 2.57
C ARG A 461 34.03 -1.36 2.54
N VAL A 462 33.21 -0.37 2.81
CA VAL A 462 31.76 -0.45 2.63
C VAL A 462 31.41 -0.08 1.19
N VAL A 463 30.55 -0.88 0.58
CA VAL A 463 30.00 -0.65 -0.75
C VAL A 463 28.48 -0.84 -0.70
N LEU A 464 27.73 0.17 -1.13
CA LEU A 464 26.29 0.03 -1.36
C LEU A 464 26.05 -0.40 -2.81
N LYS A 465 25.73 -1.68 -3.03
CA LYS A 465 25.41 -2.23 -4.37
C LYS A 465 23.96 -1.95 -4.77
N LEU A 466 23.60 -0.66 -4.78
CA LEU A 466 22.27 -0.21 -5.21
C LEU A 466 22.07 -0.49 -6.71
N PRO A 467 20.87 -0.94 -7.15
CA PRO A 467 20.52 -0.92 -8.57
C PRO A 467 20.77 0.48 -9.15
N PRO A 468 21.36 0.60 -10.36
CA PRO A 468 21.72 1.90 -10.95
C PRO A 468 20.54 2.88 -10.99
N LYS A 469 19.33 2.40 -11.32
CA LYS A 469 18.09 3.20 -11.31
C LYS A 469 17.75 3.80 -9.94
N LEU A 470 18.12 3.14 -8.85
CA LEU A 470 17.82 3.58 -7.49
C LEU A 470 18.90 4.47 -6.88
N ALA A 471 20.15 4.37 -7.35
CA ALA A 471 21.27 5.14 -6.82
C ALA A 471 20.94 6.64 -6.70
N PRO A 472 21.22 7.31 -5.55
CA PRO A 472 21.00 8.74 -5.37
C PRO A 472 21.71 9.59 -6.41
N TYR A 473 22.98 9.29 -6.65
CA TYR A 473 23.77 9.84 -7.75
C TYR A 473 24.04 8.76 -8.78
N LYS A 474 23.86 9.11 -10.07
CA LYS A 474 24.04 8.18 -11.18
C LYS A 474 25.48 8.13 -11.68
N LEU A 475 26.21 9.22 -11.45
CA LEU A 475 27.54 9.42 -11.96
C LEU A 475 28.39 10.20 -10.95
N ALA A 476 29.67 9.83 -10.82
CA ALA A 476 30.69 10.64 -10.19
C ALA A 476 31.71 11.10 -11.24
N VAL A 477 32.26 12.32 -11.11
CA VAL A 477 33.26 12.86 -12.03
C VAL A 477 34.45 13.38 -11.26
N PHE A 478 35.65 12.92 -11.60
CA PHE A 478 36.90 13.25 -10.91
C PHE A 478 37.97 13.71 -11.91
N PRO A 479 38.66 14.84 -11.65
CA PRO A 479 39.96 15.09 -12.26
C PRO A 479 41.00 14.19 -11.56
N LEU A 480 41.84 13.46 -12.30
CA LEU A 480 42.86 12.60 -11.68
C LEU A 480 43.79 13.41 -10.78
N ILE A 481 44.27 14.53 -11.28
CA ILE A 481 45.13 15.50 -10.56
C ILE A 481 44.38 16.82 -10.41
N PRO A 482 43.89 17.14 -9.20
CA PRO A 482 43.06 18.34 -8.95
C PRO A 482 43.81 19.68 -9.19
N LYS A 483 45.12 19.68 -9.11
CA LYS A 483 45.95 20.87 -9.32
C LYS A 483 46.12 21.22 -10.80
N GLU A 484 45.86 20.27 -11.69
CA GLU A 484 45.98 20.47 -13.15
C GLU A 484 44.69 21.10 -13.68
N GLU A 485 44.81 22.37 -14.11
CA GLU A 485 43.65 23.19 -14.56
C GLU A 485 42.92 22.59 -15.75
N SER A 486 43.67 22.04 -16.71
CA SER A 486 43.12 21.42 -17.92
C SER A 486 42.26 20.19 -17.61
N LEU A 487 42.69 19.34 -16.66
CA LEU A 487 41.92 18.17 -16.20
C LEU A 487 40.66 18.62 -15.46
N ARG A 488 40.77 19.63 -14.59
CA ARG A 488 39.62 20.20 -13.88
C ARG A 488 38.57 20.76 -14.84
N THR A 489 39.02 21.53 -15.83
CA THR A 489 38.14 22.16 -16.81
C THR A 489 37.35 21.12 -17.58
N LEU A 490 38.01 20.06 -18.06
CA LEU A 490 37.36 18.96 -18.77
C LEU A 490 36.40 18.19 -17.86
N ALA A 491 36.80 17.87 -16.60
CA ALA A 491 35.95 17.18 -15.62
C ALA A 491 34.71 18.01 -15.29
N ARG A 492 34.84 19.32 -15.06
CA ARG A 492 33.71 20.23 -14.83
C ARG A 492 32.79 20.35 -16.02
N ARG A 493 33.31 20.34 -17.23
CA ARG A 493 32.50 20.30 -18.47
C ARG A 493 31.61 19.05 -18.47
N ILE A 494 32.20 17.85 -18.28
CA ILE A 494 31.46 16.59 -18.24
C ILE A 494 30.40 16.61 -17.12
N TYR A 495 30.75 17.11 -15.94
CA TYR A 495 29.81 17.29 -14.83
C TYR A 495 28.62 18.17 -15.23
N HIS A 496 28.87 19.36 -15.81
CA HIS A 496 27.78 20.26 -16.21
C HIS A 496 26.92 19.69 -17.35
N ASP A 497 27.54 18.99 -18.30
CA ASP A 497 26.81 18.37 -19.40
C ASP A 497 25.91 17.21 -18.89
N ALA A 498 26.38 16.43 -17.91
CA ALA A 498 25.58 15.40 -17.28
C ALA A 498 24.40 15.99 -16.46
N VAL A 499 24.62 17.10 -15.73
CA VAL A 499 23.54 17.81 -15.03
C VAL A 499 22.51 18.36 -16.03
N LYS A 500 22.94 18.95 -17.16
CA LYS A 500 22.01 19.43 -18.21
C LYS A 500 21.19 18.29 -18.82
N ALA A 501 21.74 17.08 -18.88
CA ALA A 501 21.04 15.89 -19.34
C ALA A 501 20.06 15.29 -18.29
N GLY A 502 19.92 15.92 -17.12
CA GLY A 502 19.00 15.51 -16.07
C GLY A 502 19.55 14.41 -15.13
N LEU A 503 20.84 14.09 -15.21
CA LEU A 503 21.47 13.15 -14.30
C LEU A 503 21.75 13.80 -12.94
N THR A 504 21.62 13.04 -11.86
CA THR A 504 22.19 13.40 -10.56
C THR A 504 23.67 13.02 -10.54
N VAL A 505 24.54 13.99 -10.32
CA VAL A 505 26.00 13.84 -10.49
C VAL A 505 26.73 14.40 -9.29
N ILE A 506 27.79 13.73 -8.85
CA ILE A 506 28.71 14.22 -7.83
C ILE A 506 30.06 14.55 -8.47
N TYR A 507 30.61 15.71 -8.13
CA TYR A 507 31.96 16.12 -8.50
C TYR A 507 32.83 16.11 -7.23
N ASP A 508 34.02 15.49 -7.31
CA ASP A 508 34.93 15.43 -6.17
C ASP A 508 36.39 15.56 -6.63
N GLU A 509 37.14 16.44 -5.98
CA GLU A 509 38.55 16.68 -6.23
C GLU A 509 39.42 16.56 -4.97
N ASP A 510 38.83 16.17 -3.82
CA ASP A 510 39.50 16.12 -2.55
C ASP A 510 40.20 14.77 -2.27
N GLY A 511 41.50 14.83 -1.92
CA GLY A 511 42.29 13.68 -1.58
C GLY A 511 42.72 12.82 -2.77
N SER A 512 43.19 11.62 -2.52
CA SER A 512 43.62 10.68 -3.57
C SER A 512 42.43 10.10 -4.33
N ILE A 513 42.65 9.69 -5.60
CA ILE A 513 41.63 9.07 -6.44
C ILE A 513 41.01 7.82 -5.78
N GLY A 514 41.81 7.00 -5.08
CA GLY A 514 41.34 5.83 -4.36
C GLY A 514 40.38 6.18 -3.21
N ARG A 515 40.58 7.31 -2.51
CA ARG A 515 39.65 7.79 -1.48
C ARG A 515 38.35 8.32 -2.08
N ARG A 516 38.43 8.98 -3.24
CA ARG A 516 37.24 9.45 -3.96
C ARG A 516 36.36 8.29 -4.44
N TYR A 517 36.96 7.24 -5.00
CA TYR A 517 36.24 6.02 -5.33
C TYR A 517 35.59 5.38 -4.09
N ALA A 518 36.33 5.25 -2.98
CA ALA A 518 35.76 4.68 -1.75
C ALA A 518 34.55 5.48 -1.24
N ARG A 519 34.58 6.81 -1.30
CA ARG A 519 33.46 7.68 -0.88
C ARG A 519 32.20 7.46 -1.74
N VAL A 520 32.35 7.34 -3.06
CA VAL A 520 31.21 7.16 -3.96
C VAL A 520 30.71 5.71 -3.97
N ASP A 521 31.58 4.71 -3.76
CA ASP A 521 31.18 3.32 -3.58
C ASP A 521 30.31 3.16 -2.30
N GLU A 522 30.68 3.86 -1.21
CA GLU A 522 29.97 3.85 0.07
C GLU A 522 28.56 4.46 0.01
N ILE A 523 28.30 5.36 -0.93
CA ILE A 523 26.98 5.96 -1.16
C ILE A 523 26.23 5.38 -2.38
N GLY A 524 26.82 4.37 -3.01
CA GLY A 524 26.15 3.57 -4.03
C GLY A 524 26.14 4.17 -5.45
N VAL A 525 27.10 5.05 -5.80
CA VAL A 525 27.21 5.59 -7.17
C VAL A 525 27.65 4.48 -8.12
N PRO A 526 26.89 4.16 -9.19
CA PRO A 526 27.20 3.01 -10.04
C PRO A 526 28.39 3.23 -10.97
N PHE A 527 28.59 4.47 -11.43
CA PHE A 527 29.61 4.83 -12.44
C PHE A 527 30.45 6.02 -11.98
N ALA A 528 31.77 5.92 -12.15
CA ALA A 528 32.68 6.99 -11.83
C ALA A 528 33.62 7.30 -13.03
N VAL A 529 33.56 8.52 -13.51
CA VAL A 529 34.41 9.04 -14.59
C VAL A 529 35.67 9.64 -14.00
N THR A 530 36.81 9.26 -14.51
CA THR A 530 38.09 9.91 -14.22
C THR A 530 38.66 10.53 -15.48
N VAL A 531 38.99 11.82 -15.37
CA VAL A 531 39.68 12.60 -16.41
C VAL A 531 41.18 12.62 -16.08
N ASP A 532 42.01 12.11 -16.98
CA ASP A 532 43.44 11.95 -16.85
C ASP A 532 44.20 12.64 -18.00
N TYR A 533 45.52 12.54 -18.04
CA TYR A 533 46.32 13.16 -19.07
C TYR A 533 46.00 12.66 -20.48
N GLN A 534 45.74 11.37 -20.63
CA GLN A 534 45.33 10.80 -21.92
C GLN A 534 44.03 11.43 -22.42
N SER A 535 43.15 11.86 -21.49
CA SER A 535 41.90 12.55 -21.84
C SER A 535 42.13 13.86 -22.58
N LEU A 536 43.25 14.52 -22.33
CA LEU A 536 43.64 15.76 -23.04
C LEU A 536 44.19 15.48 -24.43
N GLU A 537 44.76 14.30 -24.67
CA GLU A 537 45.39 13.93 -25.93
C GLU A 537 44.37 13.39 -26.94
N ASP A 538 43.50 12.48 -26.51
CA ASP A 538 42.60 11.72 -27.40
C ASP A 538 41.11 11.95 -27.14
N ASN A 539 40.77 12.85 -26.21
CA ASN A 539 39.39 13.18 -25.79
C ASN A 539 38.62 11.95 -25.24
N THR A 540 39.29 10.99 -24.61
CA THR A 540 38.67 9.84 -23.93
C THR A 540 38.76 9.99 -22.43
N VAL A 541 37.88 9.30 -21.70
CA VAL A 541 37.89 9.25 -20.24
C VAL A 541 37.72 7.84 -19.74
N THR A 542 38.19 7.56 -18.54
CA THR A 542 37.98 6.28 -17.89
C THR A 542 36.63 6.28 -17.16
N VAL A 543 35.79 5.27 -17.40
CA VAL A 543 34.57 4.99 -16.65
C VAL A 543 34.80 3.74 -15.82
N ARG A 544 34.67 3.85 -14.49
CA ARG A 544 34.79 2.75 -13.54
C ARG A 544 33.43 2.30 -13.08
N PHE A 545 33.20 1.00 -13.09
CA PHE A 545 32.01 0.35 -12.50
C PHE A 545 32.24 0.13 -11.00
N ARG A 546 31.24 0.46 -10.19
CA ARG A 546 31.26 0.24 -8.73
C ARG A 546 31.41 -1.24 -8.36
N ASP A 547 30.60 -2.10 -8.98
CA ASP A 547 30.42 -3.49 -8.53
C ASP A 547 31.58 -4.40 -8.96
N SER A 548 32.03 -4.31 -10.21
CA SER A 548 33.17 -5.12 -10.71
C SER A 548 34.53 -4.45 -10.50
N ARG A 549 34.56 -3.14 -10.28
CA ARG A 549 35.75 -2.27 -10.28
C ARG A 549 36.49 -2.24 -11.62
N GLU A 550 35.93 -2.86 -12.64
CA GLU A 550 36.42 -2.78 -14.00
C GLU A 550 36.37 -1.35 -14.53
N GLN A 551 37.22 -1.06 -15.48
CA GLN A 551 37.30 0.24 -16.11
C GLN A 551 37.28 0.08 -17.63
N ILE A 552 36.50 0.93 -18.27
CA ILE A 552 36.48 1.06 -19.72
C ILE A 552 36.91 2.47 -20.10
N ARG A 553 37.38 2.63 -21.34
CA ARG A 553 37.73 3.94 -21.88
C ARG A 553 36.80 4.29 -23.02
N ILE A 554 36.16 5.47 -22.95
CA ILE A 554 35.17 5.94 -23.91
C ILE A 554 35.42 7.42 -24.24
N LYS A 555 34.88 7.93 -25.34
CA LYS A 555 34.95 9.34 -25.70
C LYS A 555 34.21 10.21 -24.68
N SER A 556 34.77 11.35 -24.30
CA SER A 556 34.21 12.23 -23.28
C SER A 556 32.82 12.78 -23.63
N ASP A 557 32.51 12.95 -24.90
CA ASP A 557 31.22 13.39 -25.44
C ASP A 557 30.16 12.25 -25.49
N GLU A 558 30.58 10.99 -25.40
CA GLU A 558 29.69 9.82 -25.37
C GLU A 558 29.29 9.39 -23.95
N VAL A 559 29.99 9.87 -22.91
CA VAL A 559 29.79 9.47 -21.52
C VAL A 559 28.33 9.54 -21.11
N ILE A 560 27.65 10.63 -21.37
CA ILE A 560 26.29 10.88 -20.90
C ILE A 560 25.31 9.90 -21.55
N LYS A 561 25.41 9.73 -22.86
CA LYS A 561 24.60 8.75 -23.60
C LYS A 561 24.87 7.33 -23.11
N TRP A 562 26.13 7.01 -22.85
CA TRP A 562 26.54 5.72 -22.35
C TRP A 562 25.93 5.47 -20.95
N VAL A 563 26.01 6.43 -20.02
CA VAL A 563 25.40 6.32 -18.67
C VAL A 563 23.90 6.12 -18.76
N LEU A 564 23.19 6.92 -19.56
CA LEU A 564 21.73 6.81 -19.74
C LEU A 564 21.30 5.43 -20.27
N ASN A 565 22.11 4.81 -21.13
CA ASN A 565 21.83 3.48 -21.68
C ASN A 565 22.14 2.33 -20.69
N ASN A 566 22.87 2.60 -19.60
CA ASN A 566 23.29 1.62 -18.60
C ASN A 566 22.59 1.84 -17.23
N LEU A 567 21.64 2.75 -17.15
CA LEU A 567 20.73 2.94 -16.03
C LEU A 567 19.48 2.07 -16.21
#